data_bf9685b6416a4d1f19a962a269658fde
#
_entry.id   bf9685b6416a4d1f19a962a269658fde
#
_cell.length_a   1.000
_cell.length_b   1.000
_cell.length_c   1.000
_cell.angle_alpha   90.00
_cell.angle_beta   90.00
_cell.angle_gamma   90.00
#
_symmetry.space_group_name_H-M   'P 1'
#
loop_
_entity.id
_entity.type
_entity.pdbx_description
1 polymer ?
#
loop_
_entity_poly.entity_id
_entity_poly.type
_entity_poly.pdbx_seq_one_letter_code
_entity_poly.pdbx_strand_id
1 'polypeptide(L)'
;MTDAHPLPTKTIRIGRQPDNDIALTEDLQVSRHHAELRRNPAGSFEIVDLGSHVGTYVNGERITHKVLTEQDIISIGHATFRLSGGELRQYADEGPGTWPAISGAHEVVAAYWAAAEARDWDAFGALLADDVIYRGPQTREQVRGRDPYVRFNVEGFPYDWHLTVQRIVGEGQHAASWTEFTGPEGTQPGLCFFDLADDGKIALITDFWPDPYDLPACRAHLVERY
;
A
#
# COMPACT_ATOMS: atom_id res chain seq x y z
N MET A 1 -13.08 -20.43 0.91
CA MET A 1 -12.31 -21.69 1.04
C MET A 1 -10.86 -21.32 0.90
N THR A 2 -10.08 -21.44 1.96
CA THR A 2 -8.63 -21.15 1.96
C THR A 2 -7.93 -22.30 1.25
N ASP A 3 -7.37 -22.04 0.06
CA ASP A 3 -6.56 -23.05 -0.63
C ASP A 3 -5.23 -23.22 0.15
N ALA A 4 -5.09 -24.38 0.79
CA ALA A 4 -3.87 -24.80 1.47
C ALA A 4 -3.03 -25.62 0.50
N HIS A 5 -1.80 -25.20 0.25
CA HIS A 5 -0.85 -25.93 -0.59
C HIS A 5 0.14 -26.68 0.32
N PRO A 6 0.06 -28.04 0.41
CA PRO A 6 1.04 -28.81 1.16
C PRO A 6 2.43 -28.63 0.55
N LEU A 7 3.42 -28.34 1.39
CA LEU A 7 4.79 -28.09 0.95
C LEU A 7 5.49 -29.42 0.62
N PRO A 8 5.81 -29.66 -0.66
CA PRO A 8 6.43 -30.90 -1.08
C PRO A 8 7.94 -30.90 -0.87
N THR A 9 8.56 -32.05 -1.13
CA THR A 9 10.01 -32.19 -1.33
C THR A 9 10.51 -31.49 -2.59
N LYS A 10 9.63 -30.90 -3.39
CA LYS A 10 9.87 -30.25 -4.68
C LYS A 10 9.76 -28.72 -4.54
N THR A 11 10.49 -27.97 -5.37
CA THR A 11 10.35 -26.52 -5.51
C THR A 11 8.92 -26.16 -5.94
N ILE A 12 8.30 -25.18 -5.29
CA ILE A 12 7.03 -24.57 -5.67
C ILE A 12 7.33 -23.26 -6.41
N ARG A 13 6.87 -23.14 -7.64
CA ARG A 13 6.97 -21.93 -8.46
C ARG A 13 5.73 -21.09 -8.26
N ILE A 14 5.94 -19.77 -8.07
CA ILE A 14 4.88 -18.79 -7.86
C ILE A 14 4.99 -17.72 -8.94
N GLY A 15 3.89 -17.37 -9.58
CA GLY A 15 3.90 -16.33 -10.61
C GLY A 15 2.57 -16.23 -11.35
N ARG A 16 2.49 -15.26 -12.26
CA ARG A 16 1.25 -14.98 -13.01
C ARG A 16 0.97 -15.99 -14.14
N GLN A 17 1.98 -16.66 -14.67
CA GLN A 17 1.78 -17.67 -15.72
C GLN A 17 1.08 -18.91 -15.17
N PRO A 18 0.15 -19.52 -15.94
CA PRO A 18 -0.57 -20.72 -15.51
C PRO A 18 0.28 -21.97 -15.30
N ASP A 19 1.53 -21.98 -15.78
CA ASP A 19 2.49 -23.09 -15.61
C ASP A 19 3.22 -23.05 -14.26
N ASN A 20 2.97 -22.05 -13.40
CA ASN A 20 3.44 -22.03 -12.02
C ASN A 20 2.59 -22.96 -11.14
N ASP A 21 3.19 -23.52 -10.09
CA ASP A 21 2.46 -24.36 -9.13
C ASP A 21 1.42 -23.55 -8.35
N ILE A 22 1.73 -22.25 -8.08
CA ILE A 22 0.79 -21.25 -7.59
C ILE A 22 0.66 -20.16 -8.65
N ALA A 23 -0.43 -20.20 -9.40
CA ALA A 23 -0.68 -19.28 -10.49
C ALA A 23 -1.57 -18.10 -10.04
N LEU A 24 -0.99 -16.90 -9.97
CA LEU A 24 -1.66 -15.64 -9.61
C LEU A 24 -2.09 -14.90 -10.89
N THR A 25 -2.95 -15.53 -11.69
CA THR A 25 -3.26 -15.11 -13.08
C THR A 25 -3.94 -13.75 -13.18
N GLU A 26 -4.72 -13.38 -12.18
CA GLU A 26 -5.49 -12.13 -12.13
C GLU A 26 -4.66 -10.91 -11.71
N ASP A 27 -3.47 -11.14 -11.12
CA ASP A 27 -2.62 -10.06 -10.63
C ASP A 27 -1.56 -9.65 -11.65
N LEU A 28 -1.82 -8.54 -12.36
CA LEU A 28 -0.93 -8.00 -13.39
C LEU A 28 0.40 -7.46 -12.83
N GLN A 29 0.51 -7.20 -11.54
CA GLN A 29 1.76 -6.78 -10.90
C GLN A 29 2.71 -7.95 -10.70
N VAL A 30 2.18 -9.17 -10.60
CA VAL A 30 2.99 -10.37 -10.43
C VAL A 30 3.73 -10.73 -11.72
N SER A 31 5.04 -10.94 -11.64
CA SER A 31 5.85 -11.40 -12.77
C SER A 31 5.42 -12.79 -13.24
N ARG A 32 5.65 -13.11 -14.51
CA ARG A 32 5.28 -14.42 -15.11
C ARG A 32 5.81 -15.59 -14.28
N HIS A 33 7.07 -15.53 -13.90
CA HIS A 33 7.74 -16.37 -12.90
C HIS A 33 8.31 -15.40 -11.87
N HIS A 34 7.76 -15.38 -10.65
CA HIS A 34 7.99 -14.33 -9.67
C HIS A 34 8.94 -14.78 -8.57
N ALA A 35 8.63 -15.90 -7.96
CA ALA A 35 9.40 -16.46 -6.85
C ALA A 35 9.37 -17.99 -6.85
N GLU A 36 10.32 -18.59 -6.14
CA GLU A 36 10.36 -20.01 -5.85
C GLU A 36 10.46 -20.25 -4.35
N LEU A 37 9.61 -21.15 -3.86
CA LEU A 37 9.73 -21.70 -2.52
C LEU A 37 10.36 -23.10 -2.61
N ARG A 38 11.49 -23.32 -1.93
CA ARG A 38 12.24 -24.57 -1.98
C ARG A 38 12.77 -24.96 -0.62
N ARG A 39 13.20 -26.24 -0.48
CA ARG A 39 13.94 -26.67 0.69
C ARG A 39 15.43 -26.44 0.47
N ASN A 40 16.07 -25.81 1.46
CA ASN A 40 17.53 -25.70 1.46
C ASN A 40 18.17 -27.02 1.92
N PRO A 41 19.51 -27.19 1.79
CA PRO A 41 20.21 -28.40 2.22
C PRO A 41 20.07 -28.78 3.70
N ALA A 42 19.72 -27.80 4.56
CA ALA A 42 19.45 -28.02 5.98
C ALA A 42 17.99 -28.47 6.25
N GLY A 43 17.16 -28.59 5.20
CA GLY A 43 15.76 -29.03 5.31
C GLY A 43 14.76 -27.94 5.66
N SER A 44 15.22 -26.68 5.83
CA SER A 44 14.36 -25.52 6.06
C SER A 44 13.77 -25.02 4.74
N PHE A 45 12.62 -24.35 4.80
CA PHE A 45 12.04 -23.69 3.64
C PHE A 45 12.75 -22.35 3.40
N GLU A 46 12.98 -22.04 2.14
CA GLU A 46 13.47 -20.73 1.72
C GLU A 46 12.68 -20.24 0.52
N ILE A 47 12.43 -18.92 0.49
CA ILE A 47 11.85 -18.24 -0.66
C ILE A 47 12.92 -17.44 -1.38
N VAL A 48 12.87 -17.48 -2.71
CA VAL A 48 13.82 -16.80 -3.59
C VAL A 48 13.02 -15.98 -4.60
N ASP A 49 13.29 -14.69 -4.66
CA ASP A 49 12.77 -13.81 -5.72
C ASP A 49 13.54 -14.05 -7.01
N LEU A 50 12.85 -14.20 -8.13
CA LEU A 50 13.43 -14.48 -9.44
C LEU A 50 13.73 -13.20 -10.25
N GLY A 51 14.01 -12.08 -9.59
CA GLY A 51 14.17 -10.78 -10.22
C GLY A 51 12.82 -10.18 -10.63
N SER A 52 11.83 -10.34 -9.79
CA SER A 52 10.48 -9.87 -10.04
C SER A 52 10.40 -8.35 -10.11
N HIS A 53 9.37 -7.84 -10.84
CA HIS A 53 9.22 -6.40 -11.06
C HIS A 53 8.86 -5.66 -9.75
N VAL A 54 7.86 -6.16 -9.03
CA VAL A 54 7.39 -5.52 -7.79
C VAL A 54 8.09 -6.03 -6.53
N GLY A 55 8.83 -7.14 -6.61
CA GLY A 55 9.53 -7.74 -5.49
C GLY A 55 8.70 -8.75 -4.71
N THR A 56 9.41 -9.60 -3.95
CA THR A 56 8.86 -10.52 -2.95
C THR A 56 9.16 -9.96 -1.58
N TYR A 57 8.18 -9.99 -0.69
CA TYR A 57 8.30 -9.47 0.67
C TYR A 57 8.06 -10.57 1.69
N VAL A 58 8.81 -10.54 2.79
CA VAL A 58 8.58 -11.41 3.95
C VAL A 58 8.51 -10.55 5.21
N ASN A 59 7.37 -10.58 5.89
CA ASN A 59 7.06 -9.73 7.04
C ASN A 59 7.26 -8.23 6.74
N GLY A 60 6.87 -7.79 5.51
CA GLY A 60 7.02 -6.41 5.05
C GLY A 60 8.41 -6.03 4.54
N GLU A 61 9.43 -6.87 4.71
CA GLU A 61 10.79 -6.63 4.20
C GLU A 61 10.96 -7.19 2.79
N ARG A 62 11.42 -6.37 1.83
CA ARG A 62 11.74 -6.83 0.48
C ARG A 62 12.96 -7.74 0.50
N ILE A 63 12.84 -8.92 -0.10
CA ILE A 63 13.89 -9.93 -0.10
C ILE A 63 14.32 -10.31 -1.52
N THR A 64 15.56 -10.74 -1.66
CA THR A 64 16.01 -11.52 -2.82
C THR A 64 16.01 -13.03 -2.51
N HIS A 65 16.22 -13.37 -1.24
CA HIS A 65 16.21 -14.71 -0.71
C HIS A 65 16.05 -14.65 0.82
N LYS A 66 15.25 -15.53 1.39
CA LYS A 66 15.06 -15.62 2.85
C LYS A 66 14.71 -17.05 3.26
N VAL A 67 15.37 -17.55 4.30
CA VAL A 67 14.97 -18.77 5.00
C VAL A 67 13.74 -18.45 5.84
N LEU A 68 12.68 -19.22 5.67
CA LEU A 68 11.40 -19.00 6.33
C LEU A 68 11.32 -19.74 7.66
N THR A 69 10.63 -19.13 8.59
CA THR A 69 10.20 -19.70 9.86
C THR A 69 8.68 -19.87 9.88
N GLU A 70 8.16 -20.66 10.86
CA GLU A 70 6.72 -20.75 11.08
C GLU A 70 6.14 -19.35 11.37
N GLN A 71 4.96 -19.09 10.85
CA GLN A 71 4.23 -17.83 10.92
C GLN A 71 4.77 -16.68 10.03
N ASP A 72 5.87 -16.87 9.28
CA ASP A 72 6.29 -15.85 8.32
C ASP A 72 5.19 -15.57 7.30
N ILE A 73 5.00 -14.28 7.02
CA ILE A 73 4.04 -13.76 6.05
C ILE A 73 4.79 -13.39 4.77
N ILE A 74 4.40 -13.99 3.65
CA ILE A 74 4.98 -13.75 2.34
C ILE A 74 3.99 -12.97 1.50
N SER A 75 4.41 -11.83 0.93
CA SER A 75 3.57 -11.03 0.04
C SER A 75 4.18 -10.97 -1.37
N ILE A 76 3.35 -11.26 -2.38
CA ILE A 76 3.69 -11.28 -3.80
C ILE A 76 2.55 -10.61 -4.57
N GLY A 77 2.75 -9.39 -5.04
CA GLY A 77 1.67 -8.57 -5.58
C GLY A 77 0.59 -8.35 -4.51
N HIS A 78 -0.67 -8.64 -4.84
CA HIS A 78 -1.79 -8.57 -3.89
C HIS A 78 -2.02 -9.88 -3.11
N ALA A 79 -1.30 -10.95 -3.45
CA ALA A 79 -1.44 -12.24 -2.77
C ALA A 79 -0.56 -12.29 -1.51
N THR A 80 -1.17 -12.75 -0.43
CA THR A 80 -0.49 -12.95 0.86
C THR A 80 -0.56 -14.42 1.25
N PHE A 81 0.58 -14.96 1.68
CA PHE A 81 0.71 -16.35 2.12
C PHE A 81 1.29 -16.41 3.52
N ARG A 82 0.92 -17.44 4.28
CA ARG A 82 1.53 -17.74 5.58
C ARG A 82 2.08 -19.17 5.59
N LEU A 83 3.29 -19.33 6.09
CA LEU A 83 3.86 -20.63 6.39
C LEU A 83 3.36 -21.10 7.77
N SER A 84 2.64 -22.22 7.82
CA SER A 84 2.12 -22.79 9.06
C SER A 84 1.99 -24.30 8.98
N GLY A 85 2.60 -25.01 9.92
CA GLY A 85 2.55 -26.47 10.00
C GLY A 85 3.17 -27.16 8.77
N GLY A 86 4.16 -26.52 8.10
CA GLY A 86 4.76 -27.02 6.87
C GLY A 86 3.87 -26.89 5.64
N GLU A 87 2.84 -26.05 5.67
CA GLU A 87 1.98 -25.70 4.54
C GLU A 87 2.05 -24.21 4.24
N LEU A 88 2.02 -23.85 2.97
CA LEU A 88 1.83 -22.48 2.52
C LEU A 88 0.33 -22.26 2.30
N ARG A 89 -0.27 -21.41 3.09
CA ARG A 89 -1.70 -21.08 2.99
C ARG A 89 -1.85 -19.68 2.44
N GLN A 90 -2.59 -19.56 1.35
CA GLN A 90 -3.00 -18.26 0.84
C GLN A 90 -4.11 -17.70 1.74
N TYR A 91 -3.96 -16.48 2.18
CA TYR A 91 -5.03 -15.73 2.81
C TYR A 91 -5.90 -15.13 1.69
N ALA A 92 -7.11 -15.64 1.53
CA ALA A 92 -8.14 -14.88 0.85
C ALA A 92 -8.62 -13.80 1.83
N ASP A 93 -8.78 -12.60 1.31
CA ASP A 93 -9.34 -11.47 2.08
C ASP A 93 -10.74 -11.86 2.60
N GLU A 94 -10.82 -12.34 3.83
CA GLU A 94 -12.10 -12.56 4.50
C GLU A 94 -12.50 -11.25 5.15
N GLY A 95 -13.34 -10.49 4.47
CA GLY A 95 -14.17 -9.36 4.87
C GLY A 95 -14.04 -8.69 6.25
N PRO A 96 -14.67 -7.56 6.52
CA PRO A 96 -14.32 -6.63 7.60
C PRO A 96 -14.47 -7.28 8.98
N GLY A 97 -13.34 -7.60 9.65
CA GLY A 97 -13.43 -8.17 10.99
C GLY A 97 -12.14 -8.47 11.76
N THR A 98 -11.00 -8.69 11.12
CA THR A 98 -9.70 -8.83 11.83
C THR A 98 -8.57 -8.52 10.85
N TRP A 99 -8.14 -7.30 10.83
CA TRP A 99 -6.93 -6.90 10.14
C TRP A 99 -5.73 -7.59 10.81
N PRO A 100 -4.89 -8.39 10.08
CA PRO A 100 -3.52 -8.59 10.52
C PRO A 100 -2.89 -7.21 10.57
N ALA A 101 -2.01 -6.96 11.54
CA ALA A 101 -1.34 -5.67 11.68
C ALA A 101 -0.90 -5.18 10.29
N ILE A 102 -1.42 -4.02 9.87
CA ILE A 102 -1.14 -3.43 8.58
C ILE A 102 0.37 -3.23 8.51
N SER A 103 1.06 -4.06 7.72
CA SER A 103 2.50 -4.12 7.70
C SER A 103 3.03 -3.36 6.49
N GLY A 104 3.05 -2.04 6.60
CA GLY A 104 3.67 -1.17 5.62
C GLY A 104 2.91 0.13 5.42
N ALA A 105 3.65 1.22 5.23
CA ALA A 105 3.08 2.55 5.03
C ALA A 105 2.16 2.63 3.81
N HIS A 106 2.41 1.80 2.79
CA HIS A 106 1.58 1.72 1.59
C HIS A 106 0.13 1.31 1.92
N GLU A 107 -0.07 0.23 2.69
CA GLU A 107 -1.40 -0.28 3.03
C GLU A 107 -2.17 0.68 3.93
N VAL A 108 -1.47 1.29 4.90
CA VAL A 108 -2.06 2.29 5.79
C VAL A 108 -2.57 3.48 4.98
N VAL A 109 -1.78 3.98 4.02
CA VAL A 109 -2.16 5.11 3.17
C VAL A 109 -3.27 4.73 2.19
N ALA A 110 -3.28 3.50 1.68
CA ALA A 110 -4.38 2.99 0.85
C ALA A 110 -5.70 2.95 1.64
N ALA A 111 -5.67 2.43 2.88
CA ALA A 111 -6.82 2.41 3.78
C ALA A 111 -7.28 3.81 4.16
N TYR A 112 -6.36 4.75 4.41
CA TYR A 112 -6.64 6.16 4.70
C TYR A 112 -7.46 6.81 3.57
N TRP A 113 -7.03 6.66 2.32
CA TRP A 113 -7.75 7.23 1.18
C TRP A 113 -9.08 6.53 0.92
N ALA A 114 -9.15 5.22 1.10
CA ALA A 114 -10.40 4.47 0.96
C ALA A 114 -11.43 4.89 2.01
N ALA A 115 -11.03 5.08 3.27
CA ALA A 115 -11.91 5.57 4.33
C ALA A 115 -12.39 7.01 4.07
N ALA A 116 -11.50 7.89 3.58
CA ALA A 116 -11.85 9.26 3.22
C ALA A 116 -12.88 9.29 2.08
N GLU A 117 -12.68 8.54 0.99
CA GLU A 117 -13.61 8.43 -0.14
C GLU A 117 -14.97 7.88 0.31
N ALA A 118 -14.97 6.86 1.17
CA ALA A 118 -16.18 6.27 1.72
C ALA A 118 -16.89 7.15 2.76
N ARG A 119 -16.26 8.23 3.23
CA ARG A 119 -16.73 9.04 4.38
C ARG A 119 -16.85 8.24 5.68
N ASP A 120 -16.09 7.16 5.77
CA ASP A 120 -15.98 6.36 6.99
C ASP A 120 -14.99 7.03 7.95
N TRP A 121 -15.48 8.03 8.67
CA TRP A 121 -14.67 8.86 9.57
C TRP A 121 -14.18 8.11 10.81
N ASP A 122 -14.85 7.04 11.19
CA ASP A 122 -14.41 6.16 12.29
C ASP A 122 -13.20 5.34 11.82
N ALA A 123 -13.29 4.68 10.65
CA ALA A 123 -12.15 3.97 10.06
C ALA A 123 -10.98 4.91 9.74
N PHE A 124 -11.27 6.11 9.20
CA PHE A 124 -10.28 7.15 8.93
C PHE A 124 -9.53 7.55 10.22
N GLY A 125 -10.26 7.86 11.28
CA GLY A 125 -9.69 8.24 12.57
C GLY A 125 -8.88 7.11 13.23
N ALA A 126 -9.27 5.85 13.04
CA ALA A 126 -8.56 4.69 13.59
C ALA A 126 -7.14 4.52 13.02
N LEU A 127 -6.88 5.03 11.81
CA LEU A 127 -5.55 5.00 11.17
C LEU A 127 -4.60 6.09 11.66
N LEU A 128 -5.09 7.08 12.42
CA LEU A 128 -4.33 8.24 12.85
C LEU A 128 -3.79 8.06 14.27
N ALA A 129 -2.57 8.52 14.53
CA ALA A 129 -2.07 8.68 15.88
C ALA A 129 -2.88 9.74 16.64
N ASP A 130 -2.94 9.64 17.98
CA ASP A 130 -3.72 10.57 18.81
C ASP A 130 -3.21 12.02 18.66
N ASP A 131 -1.91 12.17 18.45
CA ASP A 131 -1.20 13.45 18.29
C ASP A 131 -0.82 13.75 16.83
N VAL A 132 -1.47 13.13 15.86
CA VAL A 132 -1.20 13.33 14.43
C VAL A 132 -1.10 14.82 14.08
N ILE A 133 -0.20 15.15 13.17
CA ILE A 133 -0.02 16.48 12.64
C ILE A 133 -0.34 16.47 11.14
N TYR A 134 -1.27 17.30 10.73
CA TYR A 134 -1.51 17.66 9.34
C TYR A 134 -0.84 19.00 9.02
N ARG A 135 -0.26 19.13 7.84
CA ARG A 135 0.34 20.37 7.32
C ARG A 135 -0.03 20.59 5.87
N GLY A 136 -0.52 21.79 5.57
CA GLY A 136 -0.71 22.34 4.22
C GLY A 136 0.34 23.42 3.96
N PRO A 137 1.51 23.11 3.35
CA PRO A 137 2.59 24.10 3.16
C PRO A 137 2.20 25.30 2.29
N GLN A 138 1.28 25.12 1.34
CA GLN A 138 0.84 26.18 0.44
C GLN A 138 0.03 27.24 1.17
N THR A 139 -0.87 26.83 2.05
CA THR A 139 -1.70 27.73 2.88
C THR A 139 -1.01 28.09 4.20
N ARG A 140 0.07 27.38 4.56
CA ARG A 140 0.79 27.48 5.85
C ARG A 140 -0.10 27.10 7.04
N GLU A 141 -1.11 26.27 6.83
CA GLU A 141 -1.98 25.78 7.88
C GLU A 141 -1.44 24.49 8.51
N GLN A 142 -1.89 24.22 9.72
CA GLN A 142 -1.57 23.02 10.45
C GLN A 142 -2.72 22.66 11.38
N VAL A 143 -3.05 21.37 11.43
CA VAL A 143 -3.99 20.80 12.41
C VAL A 143 -3.23 19.81 13.29
N ARG A 144 -3.51 19.79 14.58
CA ARG A 144 -2.89 18.89 15.56
C ARG A 144 -3.94 18.07 16.28
N GLY A 145 -3.68 16.77 16.37
CA GLY A 145 -4.52 15.79 17.03
C GLY A 145 -5.58 15.16 16.12
N ARG A 146 -5.91 13.89 16.42
CA ARG A 146 -6.82 13.08 15.62
C ARG A 146 -8.21 13.71 15.47
N ASP A 147 -8.88 14.00 16.57
CA ASP A 147 -10.26 14.52 16.52
C ASP A 147 -10.36 15.87 15.82
N PRO A 148 -9.45 16.85 16.03
CA PRO A 148 -9.41 18.07 15.24
C PRO A 148 -9.18 17.81 13.75
N TYR A 149 -8.35 16.85 13.39
CA TYR A 149 -8.06 16.56 11.99
C TYR A 149 -9.25 15.82 11.29
N VAL A 150 -9.91 14.90 11.98
CA VAL A 150 -11.15 14.29 11.47
C VAL A 150 -12.20 15.40 11.25
N ARG A 151 -12.39 16.30 12.23
CA ARG A 151 -13.33 17.43 12.11
C ARG A 151 -12.96 18.37 10.96
N PHE A 152 -11.67 18.63 10.73
CA PHE A 152 -11.19 19.42 9.59
C PHE A 152 -11.65 18.81 8.25
N ASN A 153 -11.56 17.49 8.09
CA ASN A 153 -12.01 16.82 6.88
C ASN A 153 -13.54 16.82 6.73
N VAL A 154 -14.29 16.72 7.83
CA VAL A 154 -15.76 16.72 7.81
C VAL A 154 -16.32 18.12 7.52
N GLU A 155 -15.80 19.15 8.16
CA GLU A 155 -16.33 20.50 8.12
C GLU A 155 -15.66 21.37 7.03
N GLY A 156 -14.41 21.09 6.68
CA GLY A 156 -13.64 21.89 5.73
C GLY A 156 -14.08 21.70 4.27
N PHE A 157 -14.75 20.59 3.95
CA PHE A 157 -15.19 20.25 2.59
C PHE A 157 -16.72 20.01 2.56
N PRO A 158 -17.56 21.06 2.74
CA PRO A 158 -19.00 20.91 2.91
C PRO A 158 -19.77 20.72 1.57
N TYR A 159 -19.11 20.23 0.54
CA TYR A 159 -19.65 19.98 -0.79
C TYR A 159 -19.37 18.53 -1.20
N ASP A 160 -20.00 18.09 -2.29
CA ASP A 160 -19.74 16.77 -2.86
C ASP A 160 -18.35 16.74 -3.52
N TRP A 161 -17.56 15.71 -3.21
CA TRP A 161 -16.24 15.53 -3.75
C TRP A 161 -15.86 14.04 -3.83
N HIS A 162 -14.92 13.72 -4.70
CA HIS A 162 -14.40 12.38 -4.90
C HIS A 162 -12.87 12.38 -4.95
N LEU A 163 -12.29 11.31 -4.45
CA LEU A 163 -10.85 11.06 -4.49
C LEU A 163 -10.56 9.82 -5.33
N THR A 164 -9.63 9.95 -6.27
CA THR A 164 -9.09 8.83 -7.01
C THR A 164 -7.60 8.71 -6.73
N VAL A 165 -7.18 7.58 -6.18
CA VAL A 165 -5.77 7.30 -5.94
C VAL A 165 -5.11 6.85 -7.24
N GLN A 166 -4.16 7.62 -7.74
CA GLN A 166 -3.41 7.30 -8.95
C GLN A 166 -2.18 6.45 -8.65
N ARG A 167 -1.53 6.72 -7.52
CA ARG A 167 -0.33 5.98 -7.10
C ARG A 167 -0.07 6.15 -5.61
N ILE A 168 0.38 5.08 -4.96
CA ILE A 168 1.00 5.11 -3.64
C ILE A 168 2.38 4.47 -3.76
N VAL A 169 3.36 5.08 -3.15
CA VAL A 169 4.70 4.52 -2.93
C VAL A 169 4.98 4.57 -1.45
N GLY A 170 5.56 3.50 -0.87
CA GLY A 170 5.85 3.46 0.56
C GLY A 170 6.95 2.47 0.87
N GLU A 171 7.77 2.83 1.87
CA GLU A 171 8.84 1.99 2.41
C GLU A 171 8.99 2.26 3.91
N GLY A 172 9.03 1.19 4.70
CA GLY A 172 9.12 1.33 6.16
C GLY A 172 7.96 2.13 6.74
N GLN A 173 8.29 3.24 7.39
CA GLN A 173 7.33 4.16 8.03
C GLN A 173 6.97 5.36 7.16
N HIS A 174 7.40 5.42 5.90
CA HIS A 174 7.19 6.55 5.02
C HIS A 174 6.39 6.15 3.79
N ALA A 175 5.47 7.01 3.37
CA ALA A 175 4.76 6.85 2.11
C ALA A 175 4.48 8.20 1.45
N ALA A 176 4.25 8.14 0.15
CA ALA A 176 3.70 9.26 -0.61
C ALA A 176 2.58 8.75 -1.52
N SER A 177 1.59 9.59 -1.73
CA SER A 177 0.50 9.31 -2.67
C SER A 177 0.35 10.43 -3.70
N TRP A 178 -0.05 10.04 -4.90
CA TRP A 178 -0.62 10.91 -5.89
C TRP A 178 -2.10 10.58 -6.02
N THR A 179 -2.94 11.59 -5.82
CA THR A 179 -4.40 11.49 -5.88
C THR A 179 -4.95 12.54 -6.85
N GLU A 180 -6.16 12.32 -7.32
CA GLU A 180 -7.00 13.32 -7.97
C GLU A 180 -8.20 13.61 -7.09
N PHE A 181 -8.39 14.86 -6.76
CA PHE A 181 -9.54 15.37 -6.04
C PHE A 181 -10.47 16.05 -7.03
N THR A 182 -11.72 15.58 -7.08
CA THR A 182 -12.77 16.16 -7.93
C THR A 182 -13.81 16.81 -7.02
N GLY A 183 -13.98 18.11 -7.16
CA GLY A 183 -14.96 18.91 -6.43
C GLY A 183 -15.71 19.85 -7.36
N PRO A 184 -16.45 20.85 -6.81
CA PRO A 184 -17.25 21.78 -7.59
C PRO A 184 -16.45 22.60 -8.63
N GLU A 185 -15.19 22.84 -8.37
CA GLU A 185 -14.29 23.62 -9.24
C GLU A 185 -13.55 22.77 -10.29
N GLY A 186 -13.80 21.46 -10.30
CA GLY A 186 -13.17 20.51 -11.22
C GLY A 186 -12.23 19.53 -10.51
N THR A 187 -11.34 18.93 -11.31
CA THR A 187 -10.37 17.95 -10.82
C THR A 187 -8.99 18.59 -10.69
N GLN A 188 -8.34 18.36 -9.56
CA GLN A 188 -6.98 18.83 -9.29
C GLN A 188 -6.12 17.70 -8.68
N PRO A 189 -4.82 17.67 -8.97
CA PRO A 189 -3.91 16.69 -8.38
C PRO A 189 -3.59 17.03 -6.93
N GLY A 190 -3.43 15.99 -6.10
CA GLY A 190 -2.92 16.08 -4.75
C GLY A 190 -1.67 15.21 -4.59
N LEU A 191 -0.69 15.72 -3.84
CA LEU A 191 0.53 15.03 -3.47
C LEU A 191 0.68 15.05 -1.98
N CYS A 192 0.56 13.89 -1.34
CA CYS A 192 0.62 13.77 0.12
C CYS A 192 1.80 12.90 0.52
N PHE A 193 2.49 13.33 1.58
CA PHE A 193 3.55 12.58 2.23
C PHE A 193 3.10 12.20 3.63
N PHE A 194 3.41 10.96 4.02
CA PHE A 194 2.98 10.37 5.28
C PHE A 194 4.16 9.81 6.04
N ASP A 195 4.23 10.13 7.33
CA ASP A 195 5.14 9.47 8.27
C ASP A 195 4.30 8.72 9.30
N LEU A 196 4.63 7.44 9.51
CA LEU A 196 3.97 6.57 10.48
C LEU A 196 4.78 6.50 11.77
N ALA A 197 4.08 6.38 12.89
CA ALA A 197 4.66 6.06 14.17
C ALA A 197 5.02 4.55 14.26
N ASP A 198 5.74 4.16 15.31
CA ASP A 198 6.17 2.77 15.55
C ASP A 198 5.00 1.79 15.71
N ASP A 199 3.82 2.28 16.10
CA ASP A 199 2.58 1.51 16.20
C ASP A 199 1.84 1.34 14.86
N GLY A 200 2.41 1.88 13.76
CA GLY A 200 1.87 1.80 12.42
C GLY A 200 0.78 2.84 12.11
N LYS A 201 0.49 3.76 13.01
CA LYS A 201 -0.47 4.83 12.78
C LYS A 201 0.18 6.04 12.11
N ILE A 202 -0.60 6.78 11.34
CA ILE A 202 -0.14 8.01 10.68
C ILE A 202 0.09 9.09 11.73
N ALA A 203 1.35 9.55 11.85
CA ALA A 203 1.77 10.58 12.79
C ALA A 203 1.94 11.96 12.15
N LEU A 204 2.34 12.02 10.86
CA LEU A 204 2.48 13.27 10.13
C LEU A 204 1.93 13.11 8.71
N ILE A 205 1.18 14.11 8.28
CA ILE A 205 0.72 14.26 6.91
C ILE A 205 1.18 15.62 6.40
N THR A 206 1.88 15.63 5.25
CA THR A 206 2.22 16.88 4.55
C THR A 206 1.55 16.84 3.19
N ASP A 207 0.64 17.77 2.96
CA ASP A 207 -0.31 17.73 1.87
C ASP A 207 -0.13 18.92 0.92
N PHE A 208 -0.02 18.64 -0.39
CA PHE A 208 0.17 19.63 -1.43
C PHE A 208 -0.94 19.49 -2.47
N TRP A 209 -1.60 20.60 -2.76
CA TRP A 209 -2.63 20.72 -3.81
C TRP A 209 -2.19 21.78 -4.82
N PRO A 210 -1.33 21.44 -5.78
CA PRO A 210 -0.74 22.42 -6.69
C PRO A 210 -1.78 23.02 -7.63
N ASP A 211 -1.92 24.34 -7.58
CA ASP A 211 -2.74 25.06 -8.54
C ASP A 211 -2.09 25.06 -9.93
N PRO A 212 -2.87 24.95 -11.01
CA PRO A 212 -2.38 25.17 -12.36
C PRO A 212 -1.82 26.60 -12.53
N TYR A 213 -0.72 26.73 -13.23
CA TYR A 213 -0.15 28.03 -13.56
C TYR A 213 0.22 28.09 -15.04
N ASP A 214 0.34 29.31 -15.55
CA ASP A 214 0.70 29.54 -16.94
C ASP A 214 2.13 29.11 -17.24
N LEU A 215 2.31 28.51 -18.42
CA LEU A 215 3.61 28.12 -18.91
C LEU A 215 4.52 29.35 -19.06
N PRO A 216 5.70 29.40 -18.41
CA PRO A 216 6.63 30.50 -18.57
C PRO A 216 7.04 30.69 -20.02
N ALA A 217 6.95 31.94 -20.53
CA ALA A 217 7.20 32.28 -21.93
C ALA A 217 8.61 31.87 -22.41
N CYS A 218 9.60 31.89 -21.51
CA CYS A 218 10.99 31.54 -21.85
C CYS A 218 11.19 30.09 -22.29
N ARG A 219 10.26 29.17 -21.94
CA ARG A 219 10.33 27.76 -22.31
C ARG A 219 9.14 27.25 -23.13
N ALA A 220 8.19 28.13 -23.50
CA ALA A 220 7.00 27.75 -24.23
C ALA A 220 7.28 27.07 -25.58
N HIS A 221 8.40 27.43 -26.21
CA HIS A 221 8.83 26.87 -27.51
C HIS A 221 9.52 25.48 -27.40
N LEU A 222 9.74 24.95 -26.19
CA LEU A 222 10.45 23.70 -25.94
C LEU A 222 9.52 22.57 -25.50
N VAL A 223 8.23 22.83 -25.31
CA VAL A 223 7.28 21.87 -24.73
C VAL A 223 5.98 21.85 -25.51
N GLU A 224 5.32 20.70 -25.47
CA GLU A 224 3.95 20.53 -25.95
C GLU A 224 2.99 20.54 -24.74
N ARG A 225 1.76 21.02 -24.95
CA ARG A 225 0.69 20.92 -23.93
C ARG A 225 -0.13 19.66 -24.20
N TYR A 226 -0.54 18.99 -23.12
CA TYR A 226 -1.39 17.80 -23.16
C TYR A 226 -2.72 18.08 -22.46
#